data_6e1b50490f36aece6a75cc32e4dba2df
#
_entry.id   6e1b50490f36aece6a75cc32e4dba2df
#
_cell.length_a   1.000
_cell.length_b   1.000
_cell.length_c   1.000
_cell.angle_alpha   90.00
_cell.angle_beta   90.00
_cell.angle_gamma   90.00
#
_symmetry.space_group_name_H-M   'P 1'
#
loop_
_entity.id
_entity.type
_entity.pdbx_description
1 polymer ?
#
loop_
_entity_poly.entity_id
_entity_poly.type
_entity_poly.pdbx_seq_one_letter_code
_entity_poly.pdbx_strand_id
1 'polypeptide(L)'
;MKNKMKKFLLAALVFIGSLSVANAQEIISKGSSMVNVGIGLGHHFGSDGMSIPPLSVAYDYSIVSGLIDRNNGAITLGGYGAFTSGSMTYRAPGYSSSASYTHILLGFRGMFHYQFAPKLDTYAGLMLGYHIGSTSYSNSGPMGSHSNSGLTGSGFDIGVLLGARYFFTPRIGAFTELGYSLPYWNLGVTFKL
;
A
#
# COMPACT_ATOMS: atom_id res chain seq x y z
N MET A 1 -7.97 -1.40 31.62
CA MET A 1 -7.72 -1.25 30.18
C MET A 1 -8.83 -0.47 29.45
N LYS A 2 -10.13 -0.73 29.68
CA LYS A 2 -11.27 -0.03 29.00
C LYS A 2 -11.24 1.51 29.12
N ASN A 3 -10.82 2.10 30.23
CA ASN A 3 -10.82 3.57 30.41
C ASN A 3 -9.68 4.28 29.67
N LYS A 4 -8.53 3.62 29.45
CA LYS A 4 -7.42 4.21 28.66
C LYS A 4 -7.75 4.26 27.18
N MET A 5 -8.43 3.22 26.68
CA MET A 5 -8.85 3.13 25.27
C MET A 5 -9.94 4.17 24.93
N LYS A 6 -10.89 4.40 25.85
CA LYS A 6 -11.91 5.48 25.71
C LYS A 6 -11.29 6.88 25.70
N LYS A 7 -10.28 7.12 26.54
CA LYS A 7 -9.55 8.41 26.57
C LYS A 7 -8.74 8.62 25.28
N PHE A 8 -8.14 7.55 24.74
CA PHE A 8 -7.40 7.61 23.48
C PHE A 8 -8.33 7.87 22.27
N LEU A 9 -9.49 7.22 22.23
CA LEU A 9 -10.54 7.47 21.24
C LEU A 9 -11.11 8.90 21.33
N LEU A 10 -11.33 9.39 22.55
CA LEU A 10 -11.82 10.77 22.77
C LEU A 10 -10.76 11.80 22.37
N ALA A 11 -9.47 11.56 22.68
CA ALA A 11 -8.38 12.43 22.26
C ALA A 11 -8.20 12.44 20.74
N ALA A 12 -8.36 11.30 20.07
CA ALA A 12 -8.34 11.21 18.61
C ALA A 12 -9.53 11.96 17.97
N LEU A 13 -10.73 11.86 18.56
CA LEU A 13 -11.92 12.60 18.11
C LEU A 13 -11.78 14.12 18.33
N VAL A 14 -11.19 14.56 19.44
CA VAL A 14 -10.94 15.99 19.74
C VAL A 14 -9.85 16.54 18.81
N PHE A 15 -8.84 15.73 18.46
CA PHE A 15 -7.78 16.12 17.51
C PHE A 15 -8.34 16.31 16.08
N ILE A 16 -9.32 15.49 15.67
CA ILE A 16 -10.03 15.63 14.39
C ILE A 16 -10.94 16.87 14.40
N GLY A 17 -11.56 17.22 15.54
CA GLY A 17 -12.46 18.37 15.69
C GLY A 17 -11.77 19.74 15.79
N SER A 18 -10.47 19.80 16.07
CA SER A 18 -9.70 21.05 16.19
C SER A 18 -9.07 21.53 14.89
N LEU A 19 -9.34 20.86 13.75
CA LEU A 19 -8.92 21.32 12.43
C LEU A 19 -9.81 22.51 12.05
N SER A 20 -9.39 23.71 12.45
CA SER A 20 -10.02 24.99 12.14
C SER A 20 -10.29 25.12 10.64
N VAL A 21 -11.46 25.65 10.32
CA VAL A 21 -11.94 26.03 8.98
C VAL A 21 -11.09 27.21 8.45
N ALA A 22 -9.80 26.97 8.21
CA ALA A 22 -9.00 27.82 7.35
C ALA A 22 -9.38 27.44 5.92
N ASN A 23 -9.62 28.43 5.07
CA ASN A 23 -10.00 28.29 3.66
C ASN A 23 -9.43 27.01 3.05
N ALA A 24 -10.30 26.05 2.77
CA ALA A 24 -9.90 24.73 2.30
C ALA A 24 -9.30 24.90 0.91
N GLN A 25 -7.97 24.96 0.85
CA GLN A 25 -7.28 24.88 -0.42
C GLN A 25 -7.53 23.48 -0.98
N GLU A 26 -8.05 23.39 -2.19
CA GLU A 26 -8.27 22.12 -2.90
C GLU A 26 -6.93 21.35 -2.96
N ILE A 27 -6.90 20.18 -2.31
CA ILE A 27 -5.68 19.36 -2.27
C ILE A 27 -5.41 18.76 -3.65
N ILE A 28 -6.47 18.32 -4.33
CA ILE A 28 -6.39 17.67 -5.64
C ILE A 28 -7.18 18.49 -6.65
N SER A 29 -6.48 19.29 -7.44
CA SER A 29 -7.03 19.97 -8.61
C SER A 29 -6.77 19.13 -9.88
N LYS A 30 -7.56 19.35 -10.93
CA LYS A 30 -7.31 18.72 -12.24
C LYS A 30 -5.90 19.02 -12.71
N GLY A 31 -5.18 17.96 -13.13
CA GLY A 31 -3.78 18.06 -13.55
C GLY A 31 -2.78 17.86 -12.41
N SER A 32 -3.21 17.79 -11.15
CA SER A 32 -2.30 17.46 -10.03
C SER A 32 -1.75 16.04 -10.18
N SER A 33 -0.48 15.90 -9.91
CA SER A 33 0.22 14.61 -9.86
C SER A 33 0.68 14.30 -8.45
N MET A 34 0.59 13.06 -8.04
CA MET A 34 1.05 12.59 -6.72
C MET A 34 1.85 11.32 -6.85
N VAL A 35 2.95 11.27 -6.11
CA VAL A 35 3.79 10.07 -5.97
C VAL A 35 3.69 9.60 -4.53
N ASN A 36 3.38 8.32 -4.32
CA ASN A 36 3.37 7.69 -3.01
C ASN A 36 4.50 6.67 -2.96
N VAL A 37 5.26 6.66 -1.87
CA VAL A 37 6.27 5.64 -1.58
C VAL A 37 5.95 5.07 -0.22
N GLY A 38 5.77 3.75 -0.13
CA GLY A 38 5.26 3.10 1.06
C GLY A 38 5.94 1.79 1.41
N ILE A 39 5.74 1.43 2.67
CA ILE A 39 6.08 0.13 3.23
C ILE A 39 4.79 -0.52 3.73
N GLY A 40 4.62 -1.80 3.44
CA GLY A 40 3.41 -2.52 3.71
C GLY A 40 3.52 -3.57 4.80
N LEU A 41 2.37 -3.96 5.33
CA LEU A 41 2.21 -5.05 6.28
C LEU A 41 1.24 -6.08 5.71
N GLY A 42 1.67 -7.34 5.72
CA GLY A 42 0.89 -8.47 5.24
C GLY A 42 0.65 -8.47 3.72
N HIS A 43 0.36 -9.63 3.19
CA HIS A 43 -0.07 -9.83 1.80
C HIS A 43 -0.78 -11.18 1.67
N HIS A 44 -1.61 -11.35 0.62
CA HIS A 44 -2.44 -12.55 0.46
C HIS A 44 -1.72 -13.73 -0.22
N PHE A 45 -0.49 -13.56 -0.65
CA PHE A 45 0.28 -14.62 -1.32
C PHE A 45 0.95 -15.62 -0.38
N GLY A 46 0.66 -15.54 0.93
CA GLY A 46 1.07 -16.45 1.98
C GLY A 46 2.60 -16.44 2.20
N SER A 47 3.04 -15.97 3.35
CA SER A 47 4.46 -15.96 3.64
C SER A 47 4.75 -16.03 5.11
N ASP A 48 5.16 -17.19 5.52
CA ASP A 48 6.00 -17.27 6.70
C ASP A 48 7.45 -16.94 6.25
N GLY A 49 8.21 -16.19 7.05
CA GLY A 49 9.62 -15.90 6.74
C GLY A 49 9.87 -14.68 5.84
N MET A 50 9.06 -13.62 5.95
CA MET A 50 9.28 -12.35 5.25
C MET A 50 10.64 -11.76 5.59
N SER A 51 11.48 -11.53 4.58
CA SER A 51 12.81 -10.91 4.72
C SER A 51 12.78 -9.44 4.32
N ILE A 52 12.01 -9.09 3.31
CA ILE A 52 11.76 -7.72 2.85
C ILE A 52 10.25 -7.49 2.93
N PRO A 53 9.78 -6.56 3.77
CA PRO A 53 8.38 -6.20 3.81
C PRO A 53 7.93 -5.65 2.44
N PRO A 54 6.65 -5.68 2.10
CA PRO A 54 6.17 -5.10 0.87
C PRO A 54 6.58 -3.63 0.74
N LEU A 55 7.32 -3.30 -0.31
CA LEU A 55 7.65 -1.94 -0.70
C LEU A 55 6.76 -1.56 -1.87
N SER A 56 6.24 -0.35 -1.87
CA SER A 56 5.34 0.11 -2.92
C SER A 56 5.69 1.50 -3.43
N VAL A 57 5.39 1.72 -4.70
CA VAL A 57 5.38 3.03 -5.33
C VAL A 57 4.10 3.18 -6.14
N ALA A 58 3.50 4.36 -6.08
CA ALA A 58 2.35 4.67 -6.90
C ALA A 58 2.44 6.09 -7.43
N TYR A 59 1.91 6.28 -8.63
CA TYR A 59 1.74 7.57 -9.28
C TYR A 59 0.26 7.76 -9.60
N ASP A 60 -0.34 8.87 -9.16
CA ASP A 60 -1.73 9.24 -9.41
C ASP A 60 -1.80 10.57 -10.13
N TYR A 61 -2.55 10.63 -11.21
CA TYR A 61 -2.82 11.85 -11.98
C TYR A 61 -4.30 12.20 -11.91
N SER A 62 -4.63 13.43 -11.53
CA SER A 62 -6.00 13.90 -11.41
C SER A 62 -6.56 14.27 -12.78
N ILE A 63 -7.52 13.47 -13.24
CA ILE A 63 -8.21 13.67 -14.52
C ILE A 63 -9.44 14.57 -14.40
N VAL A 64 -10.11 14.53 -13.23
CA VAL A 64 -11.30 15.33 -12.91
C VAL A 64 -11.20 15.82 -11.50
N SER A 65 -11.50 17.10 -11.27
CA SER A 65 -11.72 17.68 -9.93
C SER A 65 -12.97 18.53 -9.93
N GLY A 66 -13.34 19.06 -8.77
CA GLY A 66 -14.54 19.88 -8.63
C GLY A 66 -15.83 19.08 -8.57
N LEU A 67 -15.76 17.80 -8.26
CA LEU A 67 -16.92 16.94 -8.07
C LEU A 67 -17.47 17.15 -6.65
N ILE A 68 -18.80 17.02 -6.52
CA ILE A 68 -19.52 17.10 -5.26
C ILE A 68 -19.36 18.48 -4.59
N ASP A 69 -20.01 18.68 -3.44
CA ASP A 69 -20.11 19.95 -2.74
C ASP A 69 -18.78 20.69 -2.57
N ARG A 70 -18.72 21.97 -2.98
CA ARG A 70 -17.61 22.89 -2.77
C ARG A 70 -16.27 22.43 -3.37
N ASN A 71 -16.30 21.67 -4.46
CA ASN A 71 -15.10 21.14 -5.13
C ASN A 71 -14.27 20.15 -4.30
N ASN A 72 -14.89 19.41 -3.39
CA ASN A 72 -14.19 18.49 -2.50
C ASN A 72 -13.92 17.11 -3.15
N GLY A 73 -14.48 16.82 -4.32
CA GLY A 73 -14.34 15.53 -4.99
C GLY A 73 -13.42 15.57 -6.20
N ALA A 74 -12.62 14.53 -6.40
CA ALA A 74 -11.74 14.37 -7.55
C ALA A 74 -11.63 12.88 -7.97
N ILE A 75 -11.25 12.65 -9.24
CA ILE A 75 -10.93 11.33 -9.75
C ILE A 75 -9.49 11.33 -10.26
N THR A 76 -8.73 10.32 -9.84
CA THR A 76 -7.38 10.09 -10.35
C THR A 76 -7.28 8.74 -11.05
N LEU A 77 -6.40 8.68 -12.05
CA LEU A 77 -5.91 7.45 -12.64
C LEU A 77 -4.41 7.37 -12.43
N GLY A 78 -3.91 6.17 -12.22
CA GLY A 78 -2.49 6.03 -11.89
C GLY A 78 -1.93 4.64 -12.10
N GLY A 79 -0.61 4.55 -11.90
CA GLY A 79 0.15 3.31 -11.90
C GLY A 79 0.55 2.91 -10.49
N TYR A 80 0.70 1.62 -10.26
CA TYR A 80 1.11 1.04 -8.99
C TYR A 80 2.15 -0.04 -9.21
N GLY A 81 3.16 -0.06 -8.36
CA GLY A 81 4.15 -1.13 -8.29
C GLY A 81 4.44 -1.51 -6.85
N ALA A 82 4.53 -2.80 -6.58
CA ALA A 82 4.93 -3.31 -5.28
C ALA A 82 5.84 -4.52 -5.40
N PHE A 83 6.69 -4.71 -4.40
CA PHE A 83 7.69 -5.77 -4.32
C PHE A 83 7.78 -6.29 -2.89
N THR A 84 7.87 -7.60 -2.73
CA THR A 84 8.21 -8.26 -1.46
C THR A 84 9.03 -9.51 -1.72
N SER A 85 9.84 -9.91 -0.75
CA SER A 85 10.63 -11.13 -0.79
C SER A 85 10.77 -11.74 0.59
N GLY A 86 10.90 -13.07 0.64
CA GLY A 86 11.12 -13.77 1.88
C GLY A 86 11.81 -15.10 1.68
N SER A 87 12.28 -15.70 2.78
CA SER A 87 12.90 -17.01 2.78
C SER A 87 12.65 -17.74 4.08
N MET A 88 12.48 -19.04 3.97
CA MET A 88 12.40 -19.98 5.09
C MET A 88 13.49 -21.00 4.98
N THR A 89 14.17 -21.28 6.08
CA THR A 89 15.18 -22.33 6.14
C THR A 89 14.89 -23.28 7.28
N TYR A 90 14.71 -24.53 6.96
CA TYR A 90 14.61 -25.63 7.92
C TYR A 90 15.96 -26.35 7.97
N ARG A 91 16.47 -26.61 9.18
CA ARG A 91 17.71 -27.34 9.40
C ARG A 91 17.49 -28.48 10.39
N ALA A 92 17.99 -29.67 10.02
CA ALA A 92 18.09 -30.85 10.87
C ALA A 92 19.48 -31.46 10.75
N PRO A 93 19.92 -32.33 11.68
CA PRO A 93 21.23 -32.98 11.56
C PRO A 93 21.41 -33.66 10.21
N GLY A 94 22.40 -33.20 9.44
CA GLY A 94 22.69 -33.71 8.08
C GLY A 94 21.72 -33.29 6.97
N TYR A 95 20.72 -32.42 7.24
CA TYR A 95 19.75 -31.96 6.25
C TYR A 95 19.46 -30.48 6.38
N SER A 96 19.40 -29.77 5.26
CA SER A 96 18.97 -28.39 5.20
C SER A 96 18.03 -28.17 3.99
N SER A 97 16.90 -27.54 4.22
CA SER A 97 15.95 -27.16 3.18
C SER A 97 15.68 -25.66 3.29
N SER A 98 15.79 -24.94 2.17
CA SER A 98 15.51 -23.52 2.06
C SER A 98 14.52 -23.26 0.94
N ALA A 99 13.52 -22.45 1.21
CA ALA A 99 12.57 -21.94 0.25
C ALA A 99 12.64 -20.41 0.24
N SER A 100 12.82 -19.81 -0.91
CA SER A 100 12.79 -18.34 -1.09
C SER A 100 11.69 -17.99 -2.07
N TYR A 101 11.00 -16.90 -1.82
CA TYR A 101 9.95 -16.40 -2.69
C TYR A 101 10.14 -14.91 -2.96
N THR A 102 9.68 -14.47 -4.12
CA THR A 102 9.65 -13.08 -4.54
C THR A 102 8.33 -12.80 -5.24
N HIS A 103 7.69 -11.70 -4.86
CA HIS A 103 6.43 -11.25 -5.46
C HIS A 103 6.59 -9.81 -5.96
N ILE A 104 6.18 -9.60 -7.19
CA ILE A 104 6.08 -8.28 -7.82
C ILE A 104 4.64 -8.09 -8.26
N LEU A 105 4.08 -6.93 -7.98
CA LEU A 105 2.77 -6.52 -8.49
C LEU A 105 2.94 -5.22 -9.29
N LEU A 106 2.45 -5.22 -10.52
CA LEU A 106 2.36 -4.05 -11.37
C LEU A 106 0.89 -3.84 -11.74
N GLY A 107 0.39 -2.62 -11.67
CA GLY A 107 -1.03 -2.37 -11.92
C GLY A 107 -1.37 -0.94 -12.25
N PHE A 108 -2.61 -0.78 -12.71
CA PHE A 108 -3.28 0.49 -12.89
C PHE A 108 -4.36 0.64 -11.83
N ARG A 109 -4.54 1.86 -11.34
CA ARG A 109 -5.56 2.17 -10.32
C ARG A 109 -6.37 3.39 -10.68
N GLY A 110 -7.68 3.32 -10.37
CA GLY A 110 -8.61 4.44 -10.45
C GLY A 110 -9.15 4.74 -9.08
N MET A 111 -9.01 5.98 -8.63
CA MET A 111 -9.35 6.39 -7.27
C MET A 111 -10.33 7.55 -7.31
N PHE A 112 -11.35 7.47 -6.47
CA PHE A 112 -12.23 8.58 -6.14
C PHE A 112 -11.76 9.19 -4.82
N HIS A 113 -11.53 10.49 -4.83
CA HIS A 113 -11.03 11.28 -3.70
C HIS A 113 -12.13 12.16 -3.15
N TYR A 114 -12.13 12.33 -1.82
CA TYR A 114 -12.98 13.28 -1.15
C TYR A 114 -12.24 13.97 0.01
N GLN A 115 -12.22 15.29 -0.02
CA GLN A 115 -11.56 16.11 0.97
C GLN A 115 -12.52 16.45 2.12
N PHE A 116 -12.50 15.68 3.22
CA PHE A 116 -13.33 15.94 4.39
C PHE A 116 -12.89 17.14 5.24
N ALA A 117 -11.58 17.44 5.21
CA ALA A 117 -11.00 18.51 6.01
C ALA A 117 -9.79 19.13 5.28
N PRO A 118 -9.37 20.35 5.64
CA PRO A 118 -8.15 20.95 5.13
C PRO A 118 -6.95 19.99 5.33
N LYS A 119 -6.14 19.80 4.31
CA LYS A 119 -4.95 18.94 4.31
C LYS A 119 -5.23 17.43 4.41
N LEU A 120 -6.48 16.99 4.51
CA LEU A 120 -6.85 15.58 4.58
C LEU A 120 -7.56 15.18 3.29
N ASP A 121 -6.89 14.39 2.47
CA ASP A 121 -7.45 13.71 1.30
C ASP A 121 -7.77 12.27 1.67
N THR A 122 -9.02 11.87 1.50
CA THR A 122 -9.43 10.47 1.65
C THR A 122 -9.84 9.92 0.29
N TYR A 123 -9.61 8.65 0.05
CA TYR A 123 -9.88 8.06 -1.25
C TYR A 123 -10.25 6.59 -1.15
N ALA A 124 -11.01 6.17 -2.13
CA ALA A 124 -11.35 4.77 -2.36
C ALA A 124 -11.24 4.48 -3.85
N GLY A 125 -10.90 3.25 -4.21
CA GLY A 125 -10.80 2.90 -5.61
C GLY A 125 -10.53 1.45 -5.88
N LEU A 126 -10.31 1.19 -7.16
CA LEU A 126 -10.03 -0.13 -7.71
C LEU A 126 -8.66 -0.13 -8.37
N MET A 127 -8.02 -1.28 -8.30
CA MET A 127 -6.77 -1.56 -8.99
C MET A 127 -6.94 -2.84 -9.83
N LEU A 128 -6.43 -2.80 -11.06
CA LEU A 128 -6.23 -3.97 -11.89
C LEU A 128 -4.73 -4.13 -12.10
N GLY A 129 -4.19 -5.26 -11.68
CA GLY A 129 -2.77 -5.55 -11.73
C GLY A 129 -2.43 -6.90 -12.31
N TYR A 130 -1.16 -7.13 -12.46
CA TYR A 130 -0.59 -8.43 -12.79
C TYR A 130 0.47 -8.78 -11.75
N HIS A 131 0.27 -9.88 -11.08
CA HIS A 131 1.17 -10.42 -10.07
C HIS A 131 2.15 -11.39 -10.72
N ILE A 132 3.43 -11.24 -10.39
CA ILE A 132 4.53 -12.11 -10.81
C ILE A 132 5.13 -12.72 -9.55
N GLY A 133 4.94 -14.03 -9.37
CA GLY A 133 5.52 -14.80 -8.28
C GLY A 133 6.68 -15.68 -8.78
N SER A 134 7.75 -15.73 -8.02
CA SER A 134 8.87 -16.65 -8.23
C SER A 134 9.21 -17.36 -6.93
N THR A 135 9.45 -18.67 -7.00
CA THR A 135 9.85 -19.48 -5.85
C THR A 135 11.08 -20.29 -6.19
N SER A 136 12.05 -20.32 -5.28
CA SER A 136 13.27 -21.11 -5.37
C SER A 136 13.36 -22.06 -4.17
N TYR A 137 13.62 -23.31 -4.44
CA TYR A 137 13.85 -24.34 -3.42
C TYR A 137 15.28 -24.84 -3.50
N SER A 138 15.95 -25.00 -2.36
CA SER A 138 17.27 -25.59 -2.26
C SER A 138 17.28 -26.59 -1.09
N ASN A 139 17.61 -27.83 -1.40
CA ASN A 139 17.72 -28.92 -0.42
C ASN A 139 19.15 -29.42 -0.44
N SER A 140 19.73 -29.65 0.74
CA SER A 140 21.04 -30.24 0.92
C SER A 140 20.95 -31.36 1.96
N GLY A 141 21.48 -32.53 1.65
CA GLY A 141 21.46 -33.71 2.50
C GLY A 141 22.58 -34.70 2.16
N PRO A 142 22.64 -35.84 2.89
CA PRO A 142 23.70 -36.85 2.70
C PRO A 142 23.78 -37.46 1.28
N MET A 143 22.67 -37.37 0.53
CA MET A 143 22.59 -37.88 -0.86
C MET A 143 22.84 -36.81 -1.93
N GLY A 144 23.28 -35.60 -1.54
CA GLY A 144 23.57 -34.49 -2.48
C GLY A 144 22.70 -33.27 -2.25
N SER A 145 22.89 -32.27 -3.10
CA SER A 145 22.15 -31.00 -3.10
C SER A 145 21.31 -30.88 -4.36
N HIS A 146 20.07 -30.49 -4.21
CA HIS A 146 19.15 -30.22 -5.31
C HIS A 146 18.61 -28.81 -5.18
N SER A 147 18.58 -28.05 -6.28
CA SER A 147 17.92 -26.73 -6.34
C SER A 147 16.96 -26.70 -7.53
N ASN A 148 15.82 -26.07 -7.34
CA ASN A 148 14.83 -25.82 -8.36
C ASN A 148 14.27 -24.40 -8.20
N SER A 149 14.04 -23.71 -9.31
CA SER A 149 13.43 -22.39 -9.31
C SER A 149 12.43 -22.27 -10.45
N GLY A 150 11.36 -21.54 -10.22
CA GLY A 150 10.33 -21.35 -11.24
C GLY A 150 9.39 -20.18 -10.91
N LEU A 151 8.66 -19.73 -11.92
CA LEU A 151 7.55 -18.82 -11.74
C LEU A 151 6.40 -19.58 -11.07
N THR A 152 5.86 -19.03 -10.01
CA THR A 152 4.79 -19.68 -9.24
C THR A 152 3.72 -18.63 -8.90
N GLY A 153 2.46 -18.92 -9.28
CA GLY A 153 1.31 -18.09 -8.89
C GLY A 153 1.24 -16.73 -9.57
N SER A 154 1.74 -16.61 -10.79
CA SER A 154 1.58 -15.37 -11.58
C SER A 154 0.17 -15.27 -12.18
N GLY A 155 -0.41 -14.07 -12.23
CA GLY A 155 -1.75 -13.87 -12.76
C GLY A 155 -2.29 -12.45 -12.58
N PHE A 156 -3.50 -12.23 -13.11
CA PHE A 156 -4.22 -10.98 -12.88
C PHE A 156 -4.69 -10.88 -11.43
N ASP A 157 -4.66 -9.66 -10.93
CA ASP A 157 -5.09 -9.30 -9.57
C ASP A 157 -6.03 -8.09 -9.63
N ILE A 158 -7.12 -8.16 -8.89
CA ILE A 158 -8.06 -7.06 -8.74
C ILE A 158 -8.06 -6.65 -7.28
N GLY A 159 -7.68 -5.41 -7.01
CA GLY A 159 -7.63 -4.83 -5.68
C GLY A 159 -8.71 -3.79 -5.45
N VAL A 160 -9.23 -3.76 -4.23
CA VAL A 160 -10.05 -2.66 -3.70
C VAL A 160 -9.18 -1.92 -2.70
N LEU A 161 -9.14 -0.61 -2.78
CA LEU A 161 -8.28 0.26 -1.98
C LEU A 161 -9.13 1.30 -1.25
N LEU A 162 -8.78 1.55 0.01
CA LEU A 162 -9.30 2.64 0.83
C LEU A 162 -8.09 3.32 1.49
N GLY A 163 -7.99 4.64 1.37
CA GLY A 163 -6.83 5.35 1.88
C GLY A 163 -7.13 6.75 2.38
N ALA A 164 -6.14 7.30 3.06
CA ALA A 164 -6.11 8.67 3.50
C ALA A 164 -4.70 9.23 3.38
N ARG A 165 -4.61 10.51 3.00
CA ARG A 165 -3.37 11.30 2.97
C ARG A 165 -3.54 12.54 3.82
N TYR A 166 -2.54 12.85 4.62
CA TYR A 166 -2.48 14.10 5.37
C TYR A 166 -1.25 14.89 4.97
N PHE A 167 -1.45 16.10 4.46
CA PHE A 167 -0.39 16.97 3.97
C PHE A 167 0.12 17.88 5.08
N PHE A 168 1.37 17.73 5.47
CA PHE A 168 2.07 18.60 6.42
C PHE A 168 2.45 19.94 5.77
N THR A 169 2.85 19.87 4.49
CA THR A 169 3.16 21.00 3.62
C THR A 169 2.28 20.93 2.36
N PRO A 170 2.26 21.98 1.52
CA PRO A 170 1.55 21.92 0.24
C PRO A 170 1.97 20.79 -0.70
N ARG A 171 3.16 20.21 -0.50
CA ARG A 171 3.74 19.19 -1.39
C ARG A 171 4.05 17.86 -0.72
N ILE A 172 4.17 17.80 0.60
CA ILE A 172 4.62 16.59 1.32
C ILE A 172 3.59 16.22 2.37
N GLY A 173 3.21 14.96 2.39
CA GLY A 173 2.31 14.37 3.37
C GLY A 173 2.68 12.93 3.71
N ALA A 174 1.93 12.36 4.65
CA ALA A 174 1.93 10.93 4.91
C ALA A 174 0.64 10.32 4.37
N PHE A 175 0.69 9.03 4.03
CA PHE A 175 -0.50 8.30 3.62
C PHE A 175 -0.61 6.96 4.33
N THR A 176 -1.83 6.47 4.38
CA THR A 176 -2.17 5.09 4.75
C THR A 176 -3.17 4.54 3.74
N GLU A 177 -2.97 3.32 3.31
CA GLU A 177 -3.90 2.59 2.44
C GLU A 177 -4.19 1.21 3.04
N LEU A 178 -5.46 0.83 3.03
CA LEU A 178 -5.94 -0.51 3.32
C LEU A 178 -6.53 -1.08 2.04
N GLY A 179 -6.27 -2.34 1.74
CA GLY A 179 -6.82 -2.94 0.55
C GLY A 179 -6.60 -4.44 0.47
N TYR A 180 -7.30 -5.05 -0.48
CA TYR A 180 -7.08 -6.44 -0.84
C TYR A 180 -6.15 -6.47 -2.05
N SER A 181 -4.85 -6.44 -1.78
CA SER A 181 -3.78 -6.40 -2.78
C SER A 181 -2.44 -6.73 -2.10
N LEU A 182 -1.33 -6.35 -2.69
CA LEU A 182 0.00 -6.36 -2.10
C LEU A 182 0.42 -4.90 -1.82
N PRO A 183 0.50 -4.45 -0.55
CA PRO A 183 0.18 -5.13 0.71
C PRO A 183 -1.28 -4.94 1.17
N TYR A 184 -1.68 -5.61 2.25
CA TYR A 184 -2.99 -5.36 2.89
C TYR A 184 -3.07 -3.99 3.56
N TRP A 185 -2.01 -3.58 4.21
CA TRP A 185 -1.88 -2.27 4.83
C TRP A 185 -0.57 -1.62 4.39
N ASN A 186 -0.68 -0.44 3.84
CA ASN A 186 0.43 0.34 3.31
C ASN A 186 0.52 1.69 4.02
N LEU A 187 1.72 2.06 4.42
CA LEU A 187 2.03 3.32 5.09
C LEU A 187 3.20 3.99 4.39
N GLY A 188 3.19 5.30 4.29
CA GLY A 188 4.31 5.96 3.63
C GLY A 188 4.19 7.46 3.49
N VAL A 189 4.97 7.98 2.56
CA VAL A 189 5.07 9.41 2.24
C VAL A 189 4.48 9.66 0.87
N THR A 190 3.72 10.75 0.75
CA THR A 190 3.15 11.24 -0.50
C THR A 190 3.78 12.58 -0.88
N PHE A 191 4.05 12.73 -2.18
CA PHE A 191 4.59 13.95 -2.77
C PHE A 191 3.61 14.45 -3.83
N LYS A 192 3.16 15.71 -3.71
CA LYS A 192 2.40 16.42 -4.73
C LYS A 192 3.38 17.17 -5.63
N LEU A 193 3.32 16.89 -6.93
CA LEU A 193 4.18 17.49 -7.97
C LEU A 193 3.53 18.74 -8.60
#